data_4effce6aa96d8680d4bffa3fc31120aa
#
_entry.id   4effce6aa96d8680d4bffa3fc31120aa
#
_cell.length_a   1.000
_cell.length_b   1.000
_cell.length_c   1.000
_cell.angle_alpha   90.00
_cell.angle_beta   90.00
_cell.angle_gamma   90.00
#
_symmetry.space_group_name_H-M   'P 1'
#
loop_
_entity.id
_entity.type
_entity.pdbx_description
1 polymer ?
#
loop_
_entity_poly.entity_id
_entity_poly.type
_entity_poly.pdbx_seq_one_letter_code
_entity_poly.pdbx_strand_id
1 'polypeptide(L)'
;TYDKNYAQKIYPYLLACADFWEDYLTLEDGRYVIRMDHFNEVMPNKRNGGIWRDKLGDFNSTLSLGLVRMLFKGILDMSTFLAVDEVRHTHWSNILKKLSNYPIGVLDGRLSLKNMERGPQNKEVIASGLNRVSIHGLILPSGVMGPITDSVFNTILLGDVERWSHKQRIKG
;
A
#
# COMPACT_ATOMS: atom_id res chain seq x y z
N THR A 1 -7.00 17.23 -15.67
CA THR A 1 -7.40 17.27 -17.08
C THR A 1 -7.17 15.89 -17.66
N TYR A 2 -8.24 15.20 -18.04
CA TYR A 2 -8.15 13.89 -18.69
C TYR A 2 -7.83 14.09 -20.17
N ASP A 3 -6.61 13.72 -20.57
CA ASP A 3 -6.23 13.63 -21.99
C ASP A 3 -6.57 12.24 -22.51
N LYS A 4 -7.53 12.18 -23.45
CA LYS A 4 -8.02 10.90 -24.00
C LYS A 4 -6.93 10.15 -24.76
N ASN A 5 -6.10 10.86 -25.50
CA ASN A 5 -5.01 10.23 -26.27
C ASN A 5 -3.96 9.62 -25.34
N TYR A 6 -3.63 10.33 -24.25
CA TYR A 6 -2.73 9.81 -23.24
C TYR A 6 -3.34 8.60 -22.53
N ALA A 7 -4.62 8.68 -22.12
CA ALA A 7 -5.34 7.59 -21.49
C ALA A 7 -5.34 6.32 -22.37
N GLN A 8 -5.67 6.46 -23.67
CA GLN A 8 -5.61 5.34 -24.61
C GLN A 8 -4.21 4.72 -24.74
N LYS A 9 -3.18 5.54 -24.67
CA LYS A 9 -1.80 5.09 -24.78
C LYS A 9 -1.33 4.27 -23.58
N ILE A 10 -1.73 4.66 -22.35
CA ILE A 10 -1.27 3.99 -21.13
C ILE A 10 -2.19 2.89 -20.64
N TYR A 11 -3.44 2.87 -21.10
CA TYR A 11 -4.45 1.89 -20.68
C TYR A 11 -4.00 0.43 -20.81
N PRO A 12 -3.37 0.00 -21.95
CA PRO A 12 -2.91 -1.38 -22.09
C PRO A 12 -1.88 -1.79 -21.03
N TYR A 13 -1.04 -0.85 -20.60
CA TYR A 13 -0.09 -1.10 -19.52
C TYR A 13 -0.79 -1.29 -18.16
N LEU A 14 -1.76 -0.44 -17.85
CA LEU A 14 -2.53 -0.58 -16.62
C LEU A 14 -3.34 -1.88 -16.61
N LEU A 15 -3.87 -2.27 -17.76
CA LEU A 15 -4.62 -3.52 -17.92
C LEU A 15 -3.71 -4.72 -17.64
N ALA A 16 -2.50 -4.75 -18.20
CA ALA A 16 -1.53 -5.82 -17.93
C ALA A 16 -1.13 -5.88 -16.43
N CYS A 17 -1.00 -4.72 -15.79
CA CYS A 17 -0.77 -4.68 -14.33
C CYS A 17 -1.98 -5.21 -13.54
N ALA A 18 -3.21 -4.91 -13.98
CA ALA A 18 -4.41 -5.43 -13.34
C ALA A 18 -4.52 -6.95 -13.51
N ASP A 19 -4.24 -7.48 -14.72
CA ASP A 19 -4.22 -8.92 -15.00
C ASP A 19 -3.24 -9.65 -14.07
N PHE A 20 -2.03 -9.10 -13.90
CA PHE A 20 -1.06 -9.65 -12.96
C PHE A 20 -1.61 -9.72 -11.52
N TRP A 21 -2.22 -8.64 -11.03
CA TRP A 21 -2.72 -8.60 -9.66
C TRP A 21 -3.99 -9.44 -9.47
N GLU A 22 -4.84 -9.59 -10.49
CA GLU A 22 -5.99 -10.51 -10.46
C GLU A 22 -5.53 -11.97 -10.27
N ASP A 23 -4.42 -12.35 -10.91
CA ASP A 23 -3.84 -13.68 -10.78
C ASP A 23 -3.08 -13.86 -9.46
N TYR A 24 -2.37 -12.83 -8.99
CA TYR A 24 -1.51 -12.91 -7.82
C TYR A 24 -2.28 -12.83 -6.49
N LEU A 25 -3.37 -12.07 -6.44
CA LEU A 25 -4.16 -11.91 -5.22
C LEU A 25 -4.83 -13.21 -4.81
N THR A 26 -4.65 -13.60 -3.56
CA THR A 26 -5.26 -14.83 -3.01
C THR A 26 -6.46 -14.46 -2.13
N LEU A 27 -7.59 -15.12 -2.33
CA LEU A 27 -8.77 -14.94 -1.49
C LEU A 27 -8.67 -15.84 -0.25
N GLU A 28 -8.59 -15.23 0.94
CA GLU A 28 -8.50 -15.91 2.23
C GLU A 28 -9.45 -15.26 3.23
N ASP A 29 -10.25 -16.07 3.91
CA ASP A 29 -11.21 -15.61 4.91
C ASP A 29 -12.09 -14.44 4.44
N GLY A 30 -12.49 -14.48 3.15
CA GLY A 30 -13.35 -13.46 2.54
C GLY A 30 -12.66 -12.17 2.12
N ARG A 31 -11.33 -12.06 2.26
CA ARG A 31 -10.53 -10.91 1.82
C ARG A 31 -9.41 -11.31 0.86
N TYR A 32 -9.05 -10.43 -0.03
CA TYR A 32 -7.85 -10.59 -0.86
C TYR A 32 -6.61 -10.23 -0.06
N VAL A 33 -5.60 -11.10 -0.14
CA VAL A 33 -4.30 -10.96 0.53
C VAL A 33 -3.15 -11.03 -0.46
N ILE A 34 -2.03 -10.43 -0.07
CA ILE A 34 -0.77 -10.45 -0.83
C ILE A 34 0.20 -11.34 -0.06
N ARG A 35 0.49 -12.51 -0.60
CA ARG A 35 1.48 -13.45 -0.06
C ARG A 35 2.84 -13.21 -0.64
N MET A 36 3.89 -13.62 0.06
CA MET A 36 5.28 -13.47 -0.38
C MET A 36 5.60 -12.04 -0.81
N ASP A 37 4.98 -11.12 -0.12
CA ASP A 37 5.14 -9.68 -0.35
C ASP A 37 6.52 -9.21 0.10
N HIS A 38 7.03 -8.16 -0.51
CA HIS A 38 8.33 -7.61 -0.16
C HIS A 38 8.18 -6.14 0.18
N PHE A 39 8.48 -5.82 1.43
CA PHE A 39 8.46 -4.45 1.87
C PHE A 39 9.85 -3.85 1.70
N ASN A 40 10.02 -3.06 0.63
CA ASN A 40 11.21 -2.23 0.45
C ASN A 40 12.49 -2.96 -0.05
N GLU A 41 13.39 -2.21 -0.65
CA GLU A 41 14.73 -2.64 -1.11
C GLU A 41 15.69 -3.05 0.01
N VAL A 42 15.24 -3.10 1.26
CA VAL A 42 16.08 -3.54 2.37
C VAL A 42 16.39 -5.02 2.22
N MET A 43 17.47 -5.30 1.53
CA MET A 43 18.06 -6.62 1.53
C MET A 43 18.18 -7.12 2.97
N PRO A 44 17.64 -8.29 3.29
CA PRO A 44 17.83 -8.89 4.60
C PRO A 44 19.31 -8.96 4.87
N ASN A 45 19.69 -8.53 6.07
CA ASN A 45 21.07 -8.56 6.48
C ASN A 45 21.57 -10.00 6.37
N LYS A 46 22.55 -10.24 5.51
CA LYS A 46 23.16 -11.58 5.30
C LYS A 46 23.59 -12.28 6.60
N ARG A 47 23.83 -11.49 7.65
CA ARG A 47 24.21 -11.98 9.00
C ARG A 47 23.09 -12.77 9.69
N ASN A 48 21.83 -12.51 9.41
CA ASN A 48 20.68 -13.16 10.07
C ASN A 48 20.01 -14.23 9.20
N GLY A 49 20.69 -14.75 8.20
CA GLY A 49 20.24 -15.91 7.44
C GLY A 49 19.22 -15.63 6.35
N GLY A 50 18.99 -14.37 6.01
CA GLY A 50 18.25 -13.94 4.82
C GLY A 50 16.78 -14.42 4.75
N ILE A 51 15.92 -13.60 4.23
CA ILE A 51 14.48 -13.84 3.96
C ILE A 51 14.21 -15.17 3.22
N TRP A 52 15.16 -15.67 2.48
CA TRP A 52 15.06 -16.90 1.69
C TRP A 52 14.81 -18.18 2.48
N ARG A 53 14.94 -18.13 3.80
CA ARG A 53 14.69 -19.30 4.67
C ARG A 53 13.28 -19.34 5.23
N ASP A 54 12.57 -18.22 5.25
CA ASP A 54 11.19 -18.21 5.70
C ASP A 54 10.27 -18.42 4.50
N LYS A 55 9.74 -19.64 4.40
CA LYS A 55 8.81 -20.01 3.32
C LYS A 55 7.52 -19.18 3.31
N LEU A 56 7.25 -18.45 4.38
CA LEU A 56 6.01 -17.66 4.51
C LEU A 56 6.14 -16.25 3.95
N GLY A 57 7.37 -15.72 3.81
CA GLY A 57 7.61 -14.35 3.33
C GLY A 57 6.87 -13.28 4.14
N ASP A 58 7.01 -12.05 3.71
CA ASP A 58 6.21 -10.94 4.23
C ASP A 58 4.78 -11.01 3.67
N PHE A 59 3.82 -10.43 4.38
CA PHE A 59 2.40 -10.61 4.11
C PHE A 59 1.67 -9.28 4.25
N ASN A 60 0.95 -8.88 3.20
CA ASN A 60 0.15 -7.66 3.17
C ASN A 60 0.96 -6.42 3.56
N SER A 61 1.98 -6.06 2.78
CA SER A 61 2.69 -4.81 3.04
C SER A 61 1.80 -3.60 2.77
N THR A 62 1.96 -2.57 3.57
CA THR A 62 1.25 -1.30 3.38
C THR A 62 1.55 -0.69 2.01
N LEU A 63 2.78 -0.86 1.52
CA LEU A 63 3.19 -0.39 0.20
C LEU A 63 2.40 -1.09 -0.91
N SER A 64 2.42 -2.41 -0.94
CA SER A 64 1.74 -3.19 -1.99
C SER A 64 0.22 -3.02 -1.93
N LEU A 65 -0.36 -3.02 -0.73
CA LEU A 65 -1.79 -2.74 -0.55
C LEU A 65 -2.18 -1.36 -1.10
N GLY A 66 -1.32 -0.34 -0.91
CA GLY A 66 -1.52 1.00 -1.46
C GLY A 66 -1.46 1.03 -2.98
N LEU A 67 -0.43 0.39 -3.56
CA LEU A 67 -0.25 0.29 -5.02
C LEU A 67 -1.42 -0.44 -5.69
N VAL A 68 -1.84 -1.56 -5.14
CA VAL A 68 -2.98 -2.34 -5.67
C VAL A 68 -4.27 -1.53 -5.63
N ARG A 69 -4.54 -0.82 -4.53
CA ARG A 69 -5.72 0.06 -4.44
C ARG A 69 -5.67 1.17 -5.48
N MET A 70 -4.53 1.82 -5.62
CA MET A 70 -4.35 2.90 -6.60
C MET A 70 -4.54 2.39 -8.03
N LEU A 71 -3.99 1.21 -8.35
CA LEU A 71 -4.14 0.59 -9.65
C LEU A 71 -5.60 0.30 -9.99
N PHE A 72 -6.31 -0.44 -9.11
CA PHE A 72 -7.70 -0.82 -9.41
C PHE A 72 -8.66 0.36 -9.43
N LYS A 73 -8.41 1.41 -8.65
CA LYS A 73 -9.14 2.68 -8.78
C LYS A 73 -8.83 3.37 -10.10
N GLY A 74 -7.56 3.50 -10.43
CA GLY A 74 -7.13 4.16 -11.66
C GLY A 74 -7.62 3.46 -12.93
N ILE A 75 -7.61 2.12 -12.93
CA ILE A 75 -8.11 1.38 -14.11
C ILE A 75 -9.63 1.46 -14.23
N LEU A 76 -10.38 1.46 -13.14
CA LEU A 76 -11.84 1.68 -13.15
C LEU A 76 -12.18 3.06 -13.71
N ASP A 77 -11.51 4.12 -13.21
CA ASP A 77 -11.72 5.48 -13.68
C ASP A 77 -11.39 5.61 -15.17
N MET A 78 -10.25 5.05 -15.58
CA MET A 78 -9.79 5.17 -16.97
C MET A 78 -10.62 4.33 -17.93
N SER A 79 -11.00 3.11 -17.56
CA SER A 79 -11.88 2.24 -18.32
C SER A 79 -13.25 2.89 -18.52
N THR A 80 -13.81 3.50 -17.47
CA THR A 80 -15.06 4.28 -17.56
C THR A 80 -14.91 5.48 -18.50
N PHE A 81 -13.80 6.23 -18.39
CA PHE A 81 -13.54 7.37 -19.26
C PHE A 81 -13.36 7.01 -20.73
N LEU A 82 -12.77 5.86 -21.01
CA LEU A 82 -12.55 5.35 -22.36
C LEU A 82 -13.74 4.54 -22.91
N ALA A 83 -14.69 4.17 -22.07
CA ALA A 83 -15.80 3.26 -22.37
C ALA A 83 -15.31 1.89 -22.89
N VAL A 84 -14.37 1.28 -22.17
CA VAL A 84 -13.78 -0.03 -22.49
C VAL A 84 -13.81 -0.95 -21.26
N ASP A 85 -13.80 -2.27 -21.48
CA ASP A 85 -13.72 -3.32 -20.46
C ASP A 85 -14.77 -3.20 -19.32
N GLU A 86 -15.93 -2.65 -19.60
CA GLU A 86 -17.03 -2.47 -18.61
C GLU A 86 -17.44 -3.78 -17.94
N VAL A 87 -17.32 -4.89 -18.65
CA VAL A 87 -17.59 -6.23 -18.12
C VAL A 87 -16.72 -6.61 -16.93
N ARG A 88 -15.57 -5.98 -16.78
CA ARG A 88 -14.61 -6.22 -15.68
C ARG A 88 -14.85 -5.31 -14.47
N HIS A 89 -15.66 -4.27 -14.57
CA HIS A 89 -15.88 -3.29 -13.50
C HIS A 89 -16.37 -3.92 -12.19
N THR A 90 -17.33 -4.88 -12.29
CA THR A 90 -17.82 -5.59 -11.12
C THR A 90 -16.70 -6.37 -10.41
N HIS A 91 -15.83 -7.02 -11.19
CA HIS A 91 -14.72 -7.79 -10.65
C HIS A 91 -13.69 -6.87 -9.97
N TRP A 92 -13.25 -5.81 -10.62
CA TRP A 92 -12.30 -4.84 -10.06
C TRP A 92 -12.85 -4.14 -8.80
N SER A 93 -14.12 -3.77 -8.82
CA SER A 93 -14.80 -3.20 -7.66
C SER A 93 -14.86 -4.20 -6.49
N ASN A 94 -15.08 -5.49 -6.77
CA ASN A 94 -15.07 -6.54 -5.75
C ASN A 94 -13.67 -6.75 -5.17
N ILE A 95 -12.60 -6.67 -5.99
CA ILE A 95 -11.22 -6.70 -5.50
C ILE A 95 -11.01 -5.54 -4.52
N LEU A 96 -11.33 -4.31 -4.91
CA LEU A 96 -11.20 -3.13 -4.04
C LEU A 96 -11.95 -3.28 -2.72
N LYS A 97 -13.19 -3.80 -2.78
CA LYS A 97 -14.03 -3.99 -1.60
C LYS A 97 -13.48 -5.03 -0.63
N LYS A 98 -12.88 -6.09 -1.17
CA LYS A 98 -12.38 -7.22 -0.38
C LYS A 98 -10.88 -7.17 -0.11
N LEU A 99 -10.12 -6.26 -0.71
CA LEU A 99 -8.70 -6.15 -0.45
C LEU A 99 -8.46 -5.86 1.03
N SER A 100 -7.50 -6.57 1.62
CA SER A 100 -7.12 -6.43 3.03
C SER A 100 -6.90 -4.97 3.43
N ASN A 101 -7.34 -4.61 4.62
CA ASN A 101 -7.10 -3.29 5.17
C ASN A 101 -5.61 -3.06 5.44
N TYR A 102 -5.22 -1.78 5.54
CA TYR A 102 -3.86 -1.46 5.96
C TYR A 102 -3.59 -2.00 7.37
N PRO A 103 -2.44 -2.64 7.59
CA PRO A 103 -2.09 -3.15 8.90
C PRO A 103 -1.83 -1.99 9.88
N ILE A 104 -2.45 -2.07 11.04
CA ILE A 104 -2.36 -1.05 12.10
C ILE A 104 -1.70 -1.66 13.34
N GLY A 105 -0.86 -0.90 13.99
CA GLY A 105 -0.23 -1.21 15.28
C GLY A 105 -0.36 -0.04 16.24
N VAL A 106 0.23 -0.18 17.43
CA VAL A 106 0.28 0.87 18.45
C VAL A 106 1.74 1.25 18.69
N LEU A 107 2.04 2.55 18.63
CA LEU A 107 3.33 3.12 19.00
C LEU A 107 3.11 4.20 20.05
N ASP A 108 3.77 4.08 21.19
CA ASP A 108 3.67 5.04 22.30
C ASP A 108 2.22 5.36 22.67
N GLY A 109 1.37 4.31 22.69
CA GLY A 109 -0.06 4.43 22.98
C GLY A 109 -0.93 5.02 21.86
N ARG A 110 -0.36 5.26 20.67
CA ARG A 110 -1.06 5.84 19.52
C ARG A 110 -1.18 4.83 18.38
N LEU A 111 -2.31 4.86 17.68
CA LEU A 111 -2.48 4.05 16.45
C LEU A 111 -1.51 4.51 15.37
N SER A 112 -0.87 3.55 14.73
CA SER A 112 0.09 3.78 13.64
C SER A 112 -0.01 2.70 12.59
N LEU A 113 0.38 3.03 11.36
CA LEU A 113 0.50 2.02 10.31
C LEU A 113 1.70 1.11 10.59
N LYS A 114 1.52 -0.17 10.36
CA LYS A 114 2.61 -1.15 10.30
C LYS A 114 3.17 -1.21 8.87
N ASN A 115 4.40 -1.67 8.75
CA ASN A 115 4.97 -1.93 7.43
C ASN A 115 4.24 -3.05 6.70
N MET A 116 3.84 -4.08 7.45
CA MET A 116 3.13 -5.25 6.95
C MET A 116 2.30 -5.89 8.06
N GLU A 117 1.35 -6.71 7.69
CA GLU A 117 0.47 -7.38 8.63
C GLU A 117 1.25 -8.40 9.48
N ARG A 118 2.06 -9.23 8.85
CA ARG A 118 2.91 -10.24 9.48
C ARG A 118 4.08 -10.59 8.58
N GLY A 119 5.10 -11.24 9.14
CA GLY A 119 6.27 -11.72 8.41
C GLY A 119 7.58 -11.34 9.08
N PRO A 120 8.74 -11.73 8.49
CA PRO A 120 10.07 -11.48 9.03
C PRO A 120 10.40 -10.01 9.23
N GLN A 121 9.79 -9.14 8.45
CA GLN A 121 9.97 -7.68 8.52
C GLN A 121 8.79 -6.97 9.21
N ASN A 122 7.98 -7.71 9.93
CA ASN A 122 6.86 -7.16 10.69
C ASN A 122 7.40 -6.28 11.84
N LYS A 123 7.72 -5.03 11.52
CA LYS A 123 8.02 -4.01 12.52
C LYS A 123 6.73 -3.32 12.92
N GLU A 124 6.57 -3.12 14.21
CA GLU A 124 5.33 -2.62 14.79
C GLU A 124 4.89 -1.26 14.26
N VAL A 125 5.82 -0.50 13.63
CA VAL A 125 5.49 0.84 13.14
C VAL A 125 6.33 1.28 11.94
N ILE A 126 5.70 2.07 11.09
CA ILE A 126 6.36 2.83 10.05
C ILE A 126 7.23 3.94 10.69
N ALA A 127 8.50 3.62 10.95
CA ALA A 127 9.42 4.53 11.62
C ALA A 127 10.50 5.11 10.68
N SER A 128 10.57 4.70 9.41
CA SER A 128 11.66 5.11 8.51
C SER A 128 11.19 6.10 7.44
N GLY A 129 12.12 6.93 6.92
CA GLY A 129 11.83 7.93 5.89
C GLY A 129 11.26 7.36 4.59
N LEU A 130 11.57 6.11 4.25
CA LEU A 130 11.02 5.43 3.07
C LEU A 130 9.52 5.15 3.20
N ASN A 131 9.03 4.97 4.40
CA ASN A 131 7.62 4.75 4.67
C ASN A 131 6.78 6.03 4.55
N ARG A 132 7.39 7.19 4.66
CA ARG A 132 6.73 8.47 4.42
C ARG A 132 6.30 8.60 2.96
N VAL A 133 7.13 8.15 2.03
CA VAL A 133 6.79 8.12 0.60
C VAL A 133 5.59 7.22 0.36
N SER A 134 5.51 6.07 1.03
CA SER A 134 4.36 5.16 0.93
C SER A 134 3.07 5.81 1.44
N ILE A 135 3.13 6.55 2.55
CA ILE A 135 1.96 7.22 3.11
C ILE A 135 1.52 8.38 2.21
N HIS A 136 2.42 9.30 1.90
CA HIS A 136 2.09 10.50 1.12
C HIS A 136 1.85 10.20 -0.36
N GLY A 137 2.59 9.23 -0.93
CA GLY A 137 2.52 8.91 -2.35
C GLY A 137 1.44 7.90 -2.73
N LEU A 138 1.01 7.04 -1.81
CA LEU A 138 0.16 5.90 -2.12
C LEU A 138 -1.15 5.86 -1.34
N ILE A 139 -1.10 6.07 -0.03
CA ILE A 139 -2.31 5.97 0.80
C ILE A 139 -3.26 7.12 0.51
N LEU A 140 -2.77 8.35 0.43
CA LEU A 140 -3.60 9.51 0.11
C LEU A 140 -4.22 9.41 -1.28
N PRO A 141 -3.47 9.14 -2.37
CA PRO A 141 -4.04 8.97 -3.70
C PRO A 141 -4.97 7.77 -3.81
N SER A 142 -4.77 6.71 -3.01
CA SER A 142 -5.68 5.56 -3.00
C SER A 142 -7.08 5.90 -2.49
N GLY A 143 -7.26 7.09 -1.87
CA GLY A 143 -8.54 7.58 -1.38
C GLY A 143 -9.16 6.72 -0.28
N VAL A 144 -8.38 5.88 0.38
CA VAL A 144 -8.82 5.10 1.56
C VAL A 144 -8.61 5.99 2.78
N MET A 145 -9.45 7.00 2.90
CA MET A 145 -9.53 7.88 4.05
C MET A 145 -10.84 7.59 4.78
N GLY A 146 -10.75 7.17 6.02
CA GLY A 146 -11.87 6.98 6.91
C GLY A 146 -11.48 7.40 8.32
N PRO A 147 -12.38 7.45 9.29
CA PRO A 147 -12.10 7.96 10.64
C PRO A 147 -10.88 7.34 11.31
N ILE A 148 -10.65 6.04 11.10
CA ILE A 148 -9.46 5.35 11.61
C ILE A 148 -8.21 5.78 10.86
N THR A 149 -8.30 5.91 9.53
CA THR A 149 -7.17 6.33 8.68
C THR A 149 -6.80 7.78 8.97
N ASP A 150 -7.76 8.66 9.21
CA ASP A 150 -7.55 10.05 9.57
C ASP A 150 -6.83 10.16 10.92
N SER A 151 -7.24 9.39 11.91
CA SER A 151 -6.58 9.34 13.22
C SER A 151 -5.13 8.86 13.10
N VAL A 152 -4.90 7.78 12.36
CA VAL A 152 -3.56 7.24 12.10
C VAL A 152 -2.70 8.25 11.33
N PHE A 153 -3.26 8.87 10.29
CA PHE A 153 -2.57 9.87 9.48
C PHE A 153 -2.17 11.11 10.31
N ASN A 154 -3.09 11.65 11.11
CA ASN A 154 -2.80 12.76 12.00
C ASN A 154 -1.73 12.41 13.03
N THR A 155 -1.75 11.20 13.57
CA THR A 155 -0.74 10.72 14.51
C THR A 155 0.65 10.65 13.86
N ILE A 156 0.72 10.18 12.62
CA ILE A 156 1.98 10.11 11.86
C ILE A 156 2.51 11.51 11.55
N LEU A 157 1.64 12.41 11.07
CA LEU A 157 2.02 13.81 10.80
C LEU A 157 2.56 14.50 12.05
N LEU A 158 1.86 14.41 13.17
CA LEU A 158 2.28 15.01 14.44
C LEU A 158 3.61 14.43 14.90
N GLY A 159 3.78 13.11 14.85
CA GLY A 159 5.03 12.45 15.20
C GLY A 159 6.20 12.86 14.29
N ASP A 160 5.95 13.12 13.02
CA ASP A 160 6.96 13.60 12.09
C ASP A 160 7.35 15.05 12.36
N VAL A 161 6.39 15.92 12.66
CA VAL A 161 6.64 17.31 13.04
C VAL A 161 7.45 17.37 14.34
N GLU A 162 7.08 16.60 15.35
CA GLU A 162 7.81 16.53 16.62
C GLU A 162 9.26 16.04 16.43
N ARG A 163 9.47 14.98 15.65
CA ARG A 163 10.82 14.46 15.36
C ARG A 163 11.66 15.44 14.57
N TRP A 164 11.07 16.15 13.61
CA TRP A 164 11.76 17.14 12.81
C TRP A 164 12.16 18.34 13.66
N SER A 165 11.28 18.85 14.51
CA SER A 165 11.56 19.93 15.45
C SER A 165 12.63 19.56 16.48
N HIS A 166 12.68 18.29 16.92
CA HIS A 166 13.70 17.79 17.83
C HIS A 166 15.08 17.73 17.14
N LYS A 167 15.17 17.25 15.90
CA LYS A 167 16.42 17.24 15.12
C LYS A 167 16.96 18.63 14.83
N GLN A 168 16.10 19.62 14.66
CA GLN A 168 16.53 21.02 14.45
C GLN A 168 17.09 21.62 15.72
N ARG A 169 16.52 21.31 16.91
CA ARG A 169 17.01 21.77 18.21
C ARG A 169 18.38 21.21 18.59
N ILE A 170 18.75 20.03 18.10
CA ILE A 170 20.05 19.41 18.39
C ILE A 170 21.17 19.96 17.48
N LYS A 171 20.81 20.60 16.38
CA LYS A 171 21.77 21.19 15.42
C LYS A 171 22.04 22.69 15.60
N GLY A 172 21.31 23.35 16.47
CA GLY A 172 21.54 24.74 16.90
C GLY A 172 22.21 24.78 18.25
#